data_b8f8799be3dd25ea08e2940c5eb9cdd4
#
_entry.id   b8f8799be3dd25ea08e2940c5eb9cdd4
#
_cell.length_a   1.000
_cell.length_b   1.000
_cell.length_c   1.000
_cell.angle_alpha   90.00
_cell.angle_beta   90.00
_cell.angle_gamma   90.00
#
_symmetry.space_group_name_H-M   'P 1'
#
loop_
_entity.id
_entity.type
_entity.pdbx_description
1 polymer ?
#
loop_
_entity_poly.entity_id
_entity_poly.type
_entity_poly.pdbx_seq_one_letter_code
_entity_poly.pdbx_strand_id
1 'polypeptide(L)'
;MANDVAVRVDGVVKRYGEVTALDGASFQIRKGETVALLGPNGAGKSTTVGILLGLLRPDAGRAQLFGGSPHEATAAGRVGAMLQHGDLPEGATVAELVRLVHDLYPAPGPLEETLELAGLTSIAGRRVERLSGGQAQRVRYALAIAGAPELLFLDEPTVGMDVQARKAFWRGARQLAGRGATVLFATHYLEEADDHADRIVVLVDGRVVADGPATAIKANARTRRVSATVAAVHDALLRGLPGVRGLQRHGESVLLESADADATVRALFASGVEVRDLEVTGPDLEQAFLTLTNGTAEEL
;
A
#
# COMPACT_ATOMS: atom_id res chain seq x y z
N MET A 1 -27.69 6.29 -6.83
CA MET A 1 -26.62 5.34 -6.45
C MET A 1 -25.35 5.41 -7.33
N ALA A 2 -25.30 6.23 -8.39
CA ALA A 2 -24.12 6.33 -9.28
C ALA A 2 -23.02 7.33 -8.81
N ASN A 3 -23.19 7.97 -7.67
CA ASN A 3 -22.37 9.12 -7.25
C ASN A 3 -21.34 8.81 -6.13
N ASP A 4 -21.17 7.52 -5.78
CA ASP A 4 -20.31 7.10 -4.64
C ASP A 4 -18.95 6.55 -5.08
N VAL A 5 -18.68 6.47 -6.39
CA VAL A 5 -17.42 5.95 -6.93
C VAL A 5 -16.46 7.11 -7.23
N ALA A 6 -15.29 7.10 -6.59
CA ALA A 6 -14.21 8.06 -6.87
C ALA A 6 -13.35 7.62 -8.06
N VAL A 7 -13.00 6.32 -8.12
CA VAL A 7 -12.17 5.74 -9.18
C VAL A 7 -12.87 4.54 -9.79
N ARG A 8 -12.87 4.46 -11.13
CA ARG A 8 -13.31 3.29 -11.89
C ARG A 8 -12.28 2.96 -12.95
N VAL A 9 -11.84 1.72 -12.96
CA VAL A 9 -10.95 1.11 -13.96
C VAL A 9 -11.69 -0.08 -14.55
N ASP A 10 -11.93 -0.08 -15.86
CA ASP A 10 -12.71 -1.10 -16.56
C ASP A 10 -11.87 -1.66 -17.72
N GLY A 11 -11.38 -2.88 -17.60
CA GLY A 11 -10.68 -3.64 -18.66
C GLY A 11 -9.47 -2.92 -19.22
N VAL A 12 -8.73 -2.18 -18.41
CA VAL A 12 -7.60 -1.35 -18.85
C VAL A 12 -6.44 -2.22 -19.31
N VAL A 13 -6.00 -1.98 -20.56
CA VAL A 13 -4.80 -2.57 -21.15
C VAL A 13 -3.79 -1.46 -21.45
N LYS A 14 -2.52 -1.71 -21.14
CA LYS A 14 -1.41 -0.81 -21.51
C LYS A 14 -0.18 -1.61 -21.90
N ARG A 15 0.38 -1.26 -23.08
CA ARG A 15 1.57 -1.90 -23.64
C ARG A 15 2.68 -0.88 -23.88
N TYR A 16 3.91 -1.33 -23.72
CA TYR A 16 5.13 -0.61 -24.06
C TYR A 16 5.99 -1.52 -24.93
N GLY A 17 5.85 -1.38 -26.27
CA GLY A 17 6.44 -2.33 -27.21
C GLY A 17 5.93 -3.76 -26.96
N GLU A 18 6.82 -4.68 -26.68
CA GLU A 18 6.50 -6.08 -26.39
C GLU A 18 5.99 -6.32 -24.94
N VAL A 19 6.16 -5.33 -24.05
CA VAL A 19 5.80 -5.49 -22.64
C VAL A 19 4.35 -5.06 -22.40
N THR A 20 3.52 -5.96 -21.90
CA THR A 20 2.17 -5.65 -21.44
C THR A 20 2.22 -5.28 -19.96
N ALA A 21 2.12 -3.99 -19.65
CA ALA A 21 2.17 -3.47 -18.29
C ALA A 21 0.82 -3.59 -17.54
N LEU A 22 -0.30 -3.53 -18.28
CA LEU A 22 -1.65 -3.82 -17.76
C LEU A 22 -2.38 -4.69 -18.78
N ASP A 23 -3.06 -5.72 -18.29
CA ASP A 23 -3.75 -6.71 -19.10
C ASP A 23 -5.19 -6.95 -18.61
N GLY A 24 -6.07 -6.01 -18.94
CA GLY A 24 -7.48 -6.10 -18.60
C GLY A 24 -7.79 -5.74 -17.13
N ALA A 25 -6.95 -4.93 -16.50
CA ALA A 25 -7.13 -4.55 -15.10
C ALA A 25 -8.49 -3.88 -14.88
N SER A 26 -9.23 -4.32 -13.84
CA SER A 26 -10.54 -3.80 -13.49
C SER A 26 -10.72 -3.73 -11.98
N PHE A 27 -11.07 -2.54 -11.46
CA PHE A 27 -11.42 -2.31 -10.05
C PHE A 27 -12.13 -0.97 -9.89
N GLN A 28 -12.70 -0.73 -8.71
CA GLN A 28 -13.37 0.54 -8.37
C GLN A 28 -12.95 0.96 -6.97
N ILE A 29 -12.94 2.26 -6.69
CA ILE A 29 -12.70 2.83 -5.35
C ILE A 29 -13.88 3.74 -5.02
N ARG A 30 -14.43 3.59 -3.82
CA ARG A 30 -15.50 4.45 -3.32
C ARG A 30 -14.93 5.75 -2.77
N LYS A 31 -15.74 6.79 -2.71
CA LYS A 31 -15.36 8.05 -2.06
C LYS A 31 -15.08 7.83 -0.58
N GLY A 32 -14.01 8.43 -0.07
CA GLY A 32 -13.56 8.32 1.31
C GLY A 32 -12.89 6.99 1.67
N GLU A 33 -12.72 6.06 0.70
CA GLU A 33 -12.04 4.79 0.91
C GLU A 33 -10.53 4.97 0.81
N THR A 34 -9.76 4.32 1.68
CA THR A 34 -8.30 4.22 1.59
C THR A 34 -7.94 2.86 1.02
N VAL A 35 -7.40 2.84 -0.20
CA VAL A 35 -7.09 1.61 -0.93
C VAL A 35 -5.61 1.48 -1.18
N ALA A 36 -5.05 0.31 -0.88
CA ALA A 36 -3.70 -0.07 -1.29
C ALA A 36 -3.72 -0.77 -2.64
N LEU A 37 -2.92 -0.31 -3.58
CA LEU A 37 -2.58 -1.03 -4.80
C LEU A 37 -1.27 -1.78 -4.55
N LEU A 38 -1.38 -3.06 -4.23
CA LEU A 38 -0.28 -3.92 -3.84
C LEU A 38 0.19 -4.77 -5.02
N GLY A 39 1.49 -4.99 -5.14
CA GLY A 39 2.04 -5.86 -6.18
C GLY A 39 3.56 -5.80 -6.25
N PRO A 40 4.23 -6.77 -6.86
CA PRO A 40 5.67 -6.76 -7.05
C PRO A 40 6.11 -5.60 -7.97
N ASN A 41 7.42 -5.38 -8.07
CA ASN A 41 7.95 -4.45 -9.04
C ASN A 41 7.64 -4.93 -10.47
N GLY A 42 7.20 -4.00 -11.32
CA GLY A 42 6.76 -4.34 -12.68
C GLY A 42 5.30 -4.78 -12.81
N ALA A 43 4.56 -4.97 -11.73
CA ALA A 43 3.15 -5.40 -11.77
C ALA A 43 2.17 -4.43 -12.45
N GLY A 44 2.61 -3.19 -12.78
CA GLY A 44 1.77 -2.18 -13.43
C GLY A 44 1.22 -1.10 -12.49
N LYS A 45 1.65 -1.04 -11.22
CA LYS A 45 1.15 -0.06 -10.24
C LYS A 45 1.33 1.40 -10.70
N SER A 46 2.55 1.81 -11.02
CA SER A 46 2.83 3.19 -11.48
C SER A 46 2.18 3.49 -12.84
N THR A 47 2.03 2.47 -13.71
CA THR A 47 1.28 2.61 -14.97
C THR A 47 -0.20 2.89 -14.67
N THR A 48 -0.80 2.18 -13.72
CA THR A 48 -2.18 2.42 -13.27
C THR A 48 -2.34 3.83 -12.73
N VAL A 49 -1.45 4.27 -11.83
CA VAL A 49 -1.45 5.64 -11.30
C VAL A 49 -1.30 6.67 -12.42
N GLY A 50 -0.37 6.46 -13.37
CA GLY A 50 -0.18 7.35 -14.51
C GLY A 50 -1.42 7.49 -15.40
N ILE A 51 -2.18 6.41 -15.60
CA ILE A 51 -3.46 6.45 -16.35
C ILE A 51 -4.51 7.21 -15.56
N LEU A 52 -4.63 6.96 -14.25
CA LEU A 52 -5.57 7.63 -13.36
C LEU A 52 -5.27 9.13 -13.18
N LEU A 53 -4.03 9.55 -13.36
CA LEU A 53 -3.64 10.96 -13.39
C LEU A 53 -3.85 11.62 -14.76
N GLY A 54 -4.20 10.84 -15.79
CA GLY A 54 -4.31 11.34 -17.17
C GLY A 54 -2.97 11.59 -17.86
N LEU A 55 -1.87 11.15 -17.27
CA LEU A 55 -0.51 11.25 -17.84
C LEU A 55 -0.27 10.21 -18.93
N LEU A 56 -0.97 9.08 -18.83
CA LEU A 56 -0.88 7.98 -19.79
C LEU A 56 -2.28 7.66 -20.34
N ARG A 57 -2.34 7.30 -21.64
CA ARG A 57 -3.56 6.78 -22.24
C ARG A 57 -3.53 5.26 -22.26
N PRO A 58 -4.60 4.57 -21.85
CA PRO A 58 -4.73 3.15 -22.03
C PRO A 58 -4.83 2.80 -23.52
N ASP A 59 -4.37 1.61 -23.91
CA ASP A 59 -4.49 1.10 -25.28
C ASP A 59 -5.85 0.43 -25.50
N ALA A 60 -6.48 -0.08 -24.41
CA ALA A 60 -7.86 -0.54 -24.39
C ALA A 60 -8.48 -0.36 -23.00
N GLY A 61 -9.80 -0.48 -22.90
CA GLY A 61 -10.53 -0.22 -21.66
C GLY A 61 -10.66 1.28 -21.37
N ARG A 62 -11.03 1.60 -20.13
CA ARG A 62 -11.20 2.99 -19.70
C ARG A 62 -10.94 3.18 -18.22
N ALA A 63 -10.49 4.39 -17.86
CA ALA A 63 -10.39 4.87 -16.50
C ALA A 63 -11.24 6.12 -16.31
N GLN A 64 -11.91 6.24 -15.19
CA GLN A 64 -12.76 7.38 -14.85
C GLN A 64 -12.51 7.82 -13.41
N LEU A 65 -12.50 9.12 -13.18
CA LEU A 65 -12.48 9.73 -11.85
C LEU A 65 -13.79 10.51 -11.66
N PHE A 66 -14.51 10.22 -10.57
CA PHE A 66 -15.79 10.85 -10.22
C PHE A 66 -16.84 10.82 -11.35
N GLY A 67 -16.76 9.80 -12.21
CA GLY A 67 -17.65 9.62 -13.37
C GLY A 67 -17.21 10.37 -14.63
N GLY A 68 -16.19 11.24 -14.57
CA GLY A 68 -15.58 11.95 -15.69
C GLY A 68 -14.23 11.35 -16.11
N SER A 69 -13.54 12.03 -17.03
CA SER A 69 -12.20 11.65 -17.44
C SER A 69 -11.16 12.01 -16.35
N PRO A 70 -10.05 11.28 -16.24
CA PRO A 70 -8.93 11.64 -15.35
C PRO A 70 -8.43 13.07 -15.57
N HIS A 71 -8.33 13.49 -16.83
CA HIS A 71 -7.85 14.84 -17.19
C HIS A 71 -8.80 15.94 -16.64
N GLU A 72 -10.10 15.77 -16.74
CA GLU A 72 -11.08 16.73 -16.19
C GLU A 72 -10.96 16.84 -14.67
N ALA A 73 -10.82 15.72 -13.96
CA ALA A 73 -10.69 15.72 -12.50
C ALA A 73 -9.39 16.41 -12.05
N THR A 74 -8.28 16.16 -12.77
CA THR A 74 -6.98 16.77 -12.50
C THR A 74 -6.99 18.27 -12.80
N ALA A 75 -7.54 18.69 -13.96
CA ALA A 75 -7.66 20.09 -14.34
C ALA A 75 -8.57 20.88 -13.39
N ALA A 76 -9.56 20.24 -12.78
CA ALA A 76 -10.42 20.84 -11.78
C ALA A 76 -9.76 20.94 -10.38
N GLY A 77 -8.50 20.51 -10.20
CA GLY A 77 -7.80 20.55 -8.92
C GLY A 77 -8.32 19.55 -7.88
N ARG A 78 -9.13 18.55 -8.29
CA ARG A 78 -9.75 17.58 -7.38
C ARG A 78 -8.79 16.43 -7.00
N VAL A 79 -7.66 16.35 -7.68
CA VAL A 79 -6.68 15.26 -7.57
C VAL A 79 -5.35 15.80 -7.07
N GLY A 80 -4.80 15.17 -6.05
CA GLY A 80 -3.42 15.35 -5.61
C GLY A 80 -2.59 14.12 -5.90
N ALA A 81 -1.31 14.27 -6.18
CA ALA A 81 -0.44 13.14 -6.47
C ALA A 81 0.96 13.33 -5.88
N MET A 82 1.44 12.29 -5.22
CA MET A 82 2.83 12.14 -4.81
C MET A 82 3.41 10.96 -5.60
N LEU A 83 4.23 11.28 -6.62
CA LEU A 83 4.86 10.28 -7.47
C LEU A 83 6.19 9.82 -6.88
N GLN A 84 6.62 8.60 -7.24
CA GLN A 84 7.85 7.98 -6.75
C GLN A 84 9.09 8.81 -7.09
N HIS A 85 9.13 9.40 -8.29
CA HIS A 85 10.25 10.19 -8.78
C HIS A 85 9.84 11.64 -9.00
N GLY A 86 10.72 12.54 -8.68
CA GLY A 86 10.57 13.98 -8.90
C GLY A 86 11.55 14.74 -8.00
N ASP A 87 12.45 15.48 -8.60
CA ASP A 87 13.33 16.36 -7.87
C ASP A 87 12.56 17.58 -7.40
N LEU A 88 12.86 18.03 -6.18
CA LEU A 88 12.33 19.28 -5.68
C LEU A 88 13.18 20.42 -6.24
N PRO A 89 12.58 21.51 -6.72
CA PRO A 89 13.34 22.65 -7.27
C PRO A 89 14.21 23.28 -6.19
N GLU A 90 15.46 23.56 -6.55
CA GLU A 90 16.43 24.23 -5.69
C GLU A 90 16.14 25.74 -5.55
N GLY A 91 16.71 26.36 -4.53
CA GLY A 91 16.68 27.79 -4.36
C GLY A 91 15.48 28.34 -3.59
N ALA A 92 14.48 27.51 -3.28
CA ALA A 92 13.31 27.88 -2.48
C ALA A 92 13.37 27.31 -1.06
N THR A 93 12.69 27.93 -0.14
CA THR A 93 12.36 27.34 1.16
C THR A 93 11.17 26.41 1.02
N VAL A 94 10.99 25.52 2.00
CA VAL A 94 9.84 24.63 2.07
C VAL A 94 8.52 25.40 1.99
N ALA A 95 8.39 26.48 2.76
CA ALA A 95 7.17 27.30 2.76
C ALA A 95 6.91 27.99 1.42
N GLU A 96 7.96 28.52 0.78
CA GLU A 96 7.84 29.17 -0.55
C GLU A 96 7.40 28.15 -1.60
N LEU A 97 7.98 26.96 -1.61
CA LEU A 97 7.61 25.91 -2.58
C LEU A 97 6.18 25.41 -2.38
N VAL A 98 5.79 25.15 -1.13
CA VAL A 98 4.41 24.70 -0.82
C VAL A 98 3.41 25.80 -1.17
N ARG A 99 3.71 27.07 -0.87
CA ARG A 99 2.89 28.23 -1.22
C ARG A 99 2.73 28.38 -2.72
N LEU A 100 3.82 28.23 -3.48
CA LEU A 100 3.78 28.31 -4.96
C LEU A 100 2.79 27.30 -5.53
N VAL A 101 2.83 26.06 -5.07
CA VAL A 101 1.92 25.00 -5.55
C VAL A 101 0.49 25.23 -5.05
N HIS A 102 0.34 25.63 -3.78
CA HIS A 102 -0.95 25.99 -3.19
C HIS A 102 -1.67 27.08 -4.01
N ASP A 103 -0.95 28.15 -4.40
CA ASP A 103 -1.53 29.28 -5.14
C ASP A 103 -1.91 28.92 -6.60
N LEU A 104 -1.49 27.76 -7.12
CA LEU A 104 -1.92 27.24 -8.42
C LEU A 104 -3.31 26.57 -8.39
N TYR A 105 -3.81 26.20 -7.22
CA TYR A 105 -5.11 25.56 -7.08
C TYR A 105 -6.25 26.61 -7.01
N PRO A 106 -7.42 26.34 -7.62
CA PRO A 106 -8.53 27.31 -7.66
C PRO A 106 -9.18 27.55 -6.28
N ALA A 107 -9.12 26.58 -5.37
CA ALA A 107 -9.69 26.66 -4.04
C ALA A 107 -8.85 25.87 -3.03
N PRO A 108 -7.61 26.32 -2.75
CA PRO A 108 -6.74 25.62 -1.82
C PRO A 108 -7.24 25.78 -0.38
N GLY A 109 -6.89 24.82 0.49
CA GLY A 109 -7.09 24.94 1.93
C GLY A 109 -6.10 25.92 2.57
N PRO A 110 -6.10 26.09 3.91
CA PRO A 110 -5.12 26.93 4.60
C PRO A 110 -3.70 26.37 4.44
N LEU A 111 -2.74 27.22 4.06
CA LEU A 111 -1.33 26.83 3.86
C LEU A 111 -0.71 26.24 5.13
N GLU A 112 -1.01 26.86 6.27
CA GLU A 112 -0.51 26.44 7.59
C GLU A 112 -0.96 25.02 7.91
N GLU A 113 -2.18 24.66 7.55
CA GLU A 113 -2.73 23.32 7.74
C GLU A 113 -2.03 22.29 6.86
N THR A 114 -1.71 22.64 5.62
CA THR A 114 -0.91 21.79 4.71
C THR A 114 0.47 21.48 5.29
N LEU A 115 1.15 22.52 5.85
CA LEU A 115 2.45 22.37 6.50
C LEU A 115 2.35 21.53 7.77
N GLU A 116 1.29 21.67 8.54
CA GLU A 116 1.04 20.89 9.76
C GLU A 116 0.77 19.43 9.45
N LEU A 117 -0.14 19.11 8.52
CA LEU A 117 -0.46 17.75 8.06
C LEU A 117 0.78 17.01 7.54
N ALA A 118 1.67 17.72 6.87
CA ALA A 118 2.93 17.17 6.37
C ALA A 118 4.06 17.15 7.44
N GLY A 119 3.83 17.70 8.63
CA GLY A 119 4.83 17.81 9.70
C GLY A 119 6.02 18.68 9.33
N LEU A 120 5.79 19.76 8.57
CA LEU A 120 6.82 20.64 8.03
C LEU A 120 6.95 21.98 8.76
N THR A 121 6.06 22.29 9.69
CA THR A 121 5.99 23.59 10.38
C THR A 121 7.34 24.02 10.95
N SER A 122 8.08 23.12 11.61
CA SER A 122 9.37 23.42 12.24
C SER A 122 10.53 23.65 11.24
N ILE A 123 10.36 23.25 9.99
CA ILE A 123 11.37 23.37 8.92
C ILE A 123 10.88 24.19 7.72
N ALA A 124 9.76 24.91 7.87
CA ALA A 124 9.15 25.69 6.80
C ALA A 124 10.11 26.73 6.17
N GLY A 125 10.99 27.33 6.97
CA GLY A 125 12.03 28.27 6.50
C GLY A 125 13.32 27.59 5.99
N ARG A 126 13.45 26.26 6.03
CA ARG A 126 14.64 25.56 5.55
C ARG A 126 14.63 25.49 4.01
N ARG A 127 15.81 25.65 3.41
CA ARG A 127 15.97 25.49 1.96
C ARG A 127 15.83 24.01 1.54
N VAL A 128 15.20 23.78 0.39
CA VAL A 128 14.84 22.45 -0.12
C VAL A 128 16.07 21.56 -0.31
N GLU A 129 17.17 22.11 -0.82
CA GLU A 129 18.44 21.40 -1.06
C GLU A 129 19.16 20.93 0.23
N ARG A 130 18.69 21.37 1.39
CA ARG A 130 19.26 20.99 2.71
C ARG A 130 18.39 19.99 3.47
N LEU A 131 17.41 19.41 2.81
CA LEU A 131 16.50 18.43 3.41
C LEU A 131 17.12 17.04 3.41
N SER A 132 16.82 16.26 4.46
CA SER A 132 17.03 14.82 4.41
C SER A 132 16.02 14.15 3.47
N GLY A 133 16.28 12.92 3.02
CA GLY A 133 15.35 12.16 2.16
C GLY A 133 13.93 12.10 2.73
N GLY A 134 13.77 11.78 4.01
CA GLY A 134 12.46 11.75 4.67
C GLY A 134 11.80 13.14 4.82
N GLN A 135 12.59 14.23 4.92
CA GLN A 135 12.06 15.58 4.89
C GLN A 135 11.59 15.96 3.49
N ALA A 136 12.36 15.60 2.45
CA ALA A 136 11.98 15.81 1.06
C ALA A 136 10.69 15.05 0.70
N GLN A 137 10.52 13.81 1.19
CA GLN A 137 9.28 13.06 1.02
C GLN A 137 8.07 13.75 1.65
N ARG A 138 8.23 14.31 2.86
CA ARG A 138 7.16 15.10 3.50
C ARG A 138 6.83 16.38 2.73
N VAL A 139 7.82 17.00 2.08
CA VAL A 139 7.56 18.13 1.17
C VAL A 139 6.77 17.68 -0.05
N ARG A 140 7.14 16.57 -0.70
CA ARG A 140 6.35 16.02 -1.83
C ARG A 140 4.91 15.73 -1.41
N TYR A 141 4.71 15.17 -0.21
CA TYR A 141 3.37 14.98 0.35
C TYR A 141 2.62 16.30 0.54
N ALA A 142 3.27 17.35 1.09
CA ALA A 142 2.67 18.66 1.23
C ALA A 142 2.23 19.24 -0.13
N LEU A 143 3.07 19.09 -1.17
CA LEU A 143 2.70 19.52 -2.53
C LEU A 143 1.48 18.76 -3.06
N ALA A 144 1.40 17.45 -2.79
CA ALA A 144 0.27 16.62 -3.21
C ALA A 144 -1.06 17.00 -2.54
N ILE A 145 -1.02 17.49 -1.29
CA ILE A 145 -2.23 17.87 -0.53
C ILE A 145 -2.52 19.37 -0.55
N ALA A 146 -1.68 20.19 -1.18
CA ALA A 146 -1.79 21.65 -1.18
C ALA A 146 -3.13 22.19 -1.72
N GLY A 147 -3.75 21.46 -2.65
CA GLY A 147 -5.06 21.77 -3.22
C GLY A 147 -6.26 21.22 -2.45
N ALA A 148 -6.07 20.68 -1.25
CA ALA A 148 -7.12 19.96 -0.50
C ALA A 148 -7.89 18.94 -1.38
N PRO A 149 -7.21 17.96 -2.00
CA PRO A 149 -7.78 17.09 -3.00
C PRO A 149 -8.88 16.18 -2.44
N GLU A 150 -9.91 15.88 -3.28
CA GLU A 150 -10.91 14.86 -2.99
C GLU A 150 -10.35 13.43 -3.18
N LEU A 151 -9.31 13.29 -4.03
CA LEU A 151 -8.62 12.03 -4.32
C LEU A 151 -7.11 12.25 -4.30
N LEU A 152 -6.42 11.49 -3.45
CA LEU A 152 -4.98 11.54 -3.29
C LEU A 152 -4.35 10.25 -3.80
N PHE A 153 -3.41 10.37 -4.74
CA PHE A 153 -2.53 9.29 -5.19
C PHE A 153 -1.19 9.37 -4.49
N LEU A 154 -0.70 8.24 -3.96
CA LEU A 154 0.59 8.12 -3.30
C LEU A 154 1.34 6.93 -3.91
N ASP A 155 2.44 7.17 -4.63
CA ASP A 155 3.25 6.11 -5.22
C ASP A 155 4.53 5.92 -4.39
N GLU A 156 4.63 4.77 -3.71
CA GLU A 156 5.72 4.41 -2.79
C GLU A 156 6.05 5.51 -1.76
N PRO A 157 5.06 6.00 -1.00
CA PRO A 157 5.17 7.28 -0.31
C PRO A 157 6.21 7.33 0.82
N THR A 158 6.57 6.20 1.41
CA THR A 158 7.42 6.14 2.60
C THR A 158 8.83 5.63 2.34
N VAL A 159 9.17 5.41 1.08
CA VAL A 159 10.53 5.00 0.68
C VAL A 159 11.56 6.01 1.19
N GLY A 160 12.59 5.52 1.88
CA GLY A 160 13.66 6.35 2.45
C GLY A 160 13.29 7.10 3.73
N MET A 161 12.11 6.85 4.32
CA MET A 161 11.72 7.37 5.63
C MET A 161 12.17 6.44 6.75
N ASP A 162 12.64 7.03 7.86
CA ASP A 162 12.79 6.30 9.12
C ASP A 162 11.42 5.97 9.74
N VAL A 163 11.42 5.14 10.78
CA VAL A 163 10.19 4.67 11.45
C VAL A 163 9.33 5.83 11.98
N GLN A 164 9.95 6.88 12.53
CA GLN A 164 9.20 8.01 13.09
C GLN A 164 8.60 8.88 11.99
N ALA A 165 9.35 9.14 10.92
CA ALA A 165 8.87 9.90 9.77
C ALA A 165 7.70 9.16 9.08
N ARG A 166 7.79 7.82 8.93
CA ARG A 166 6.73 6.99 8.38
C ARG A 166 5.45 7.05 9.22
N LYS A 167 5.57 6.93 10.55
CA LYS A 167 4.41 7.06 11.46
C LYS A 167 3.76 8.45 11.37
N ALA A 168 4.57 9.50 11.27
CA ALA A 168 4.07 10.87 11.13
C ALA A 168 3.35 11.08 9.78
N PHE A 169 3.92 10.56 8.70
CA PHE A 169 3.32 10.58 7.37
C PHE A 169 1.93 9.92 7.35
N TRP A 170 1.83 8.68 7.82
CA TRP A 170 0.56 7.94 7.85
C TRP A 170 -0.47 8.55 8.79
N ARG A 171 -0.04 9.26 9.84
CA ARG A 171 -0.94 10.05 10.68
C ARG A 171 -1.57 11.20 9.88
N GLY A 172 -0.78 11.96 9.13
CA GLY A 172 -1.27 13.03 8.25
C GLY A 172 -2.21 12.50 7.16
N ALA A 173 -1.84 11.40 6.49
CA ALA A 173 -2.68 10.79 5.47
C ALA A 173 -4.04 10.31 6.03
N ARG A 174 -4.04 9.69 7.22
CA ARG A 174 -5.29 9.31 7.91
C ARG A 174 -6.14 10.51 8.34
N GLN A 175 -5.54 11.63 8.75
CA GLN A 175 -6.28 12.85 9.05
C GLN A 175 -6.98 13.39 7.81
N LEU A 176 -6.32 13.35 6.65
CA LEU A 176 -6.92 13.77 5.38
C LEU A 176 -8.07 12.83 4.97
N ALA A 177 -7.86 11.50 5.05
CA ALA A 177 -8.92 10.51 4.81
C ALA A 177 -10.12 10.69 5.75
N GLY A 178 -9.87 10.95 7.05
CA GLY A 178 -10.92 11.22 8.03
C GLY A 178 -11.75 12.48 7.75
N ARG A 179 -11.29 13.35 6.86
CA ARG A 179 -12.03 14.52 6.34
C ARG A 179 -12.81 14.20 5.05
N GLY A 180 -12.80 12.95 4.62
CA GLY A 180 -13.55 12.47 3.46
C GLY A 180 -12.75 12.37 2.16
N ALA A 181 -11.44 12.63 2.18
CA ALA A 181 -10.60 12.40 1.01
C ALA A 181 -10.47 10.90 0.74
N THR A 182 -10.53 10.54 -0.54
CA THR A 182 -10.22 9.19 -1.02
C THR A 182 -8.71 9.06 -1.18
N VAL A 183 -8.12 7.94 -0.76
CA VAL A 183 -6.68 7.72 -0.88
C VAL A 183 -6.41 6.43 -1.64
N LEU A 184 -5.63 6.49 -2.72
CA LEU A 184 -5.05 5.34 -3.38
C LEU A 184 -3.53 5.40 -3.23
N PHE A 185 -2.96 4.44 -2.53
CA PHE A 185 -1.51 4.35 -2.42
C PHE A 185 -0.99 3.05 -3.05
N ALA A 186 0.07 3.18 -3.85
CA ALA A 186 0.79 2.05 -4.39
C ALA A 186 1.99 1.75 -3.49
N THR A 187 2.16 0.49 -3.12
CA THR A 187 3.29 0.05 -2.30
C THR A 187 3.66 -1.40 -2.59
N HIS A 188 4.89 -1.76 -2.29
CA HIS A 188 5.33 -3.15 -2.18
C HIS A 188 5.52 -3.57 -0.70
N TYR A 189 5.33 -2.65 0.24
CA TYR A 189 5.38 -2.93 1.69
C TYR A 189 4.04 -3.45 2.16
N LEU A 190 3.99 -4.75 2.44
CA LEU A 190 2.77 -5.45 2.89
C LEU A 190 2.22 -4.91 4.20
N GLU A 191 3.13 -4.55 5.14
CA GLU A 191 2.76 -3.96 6.43
C GLU A 191 1.99 -2.64 6.25
N GLU A 192 2.37 -1.81 5.28
CA GLU A 192 1.65 -0.56 5.02
C GLU A 192 0.23 -0.78 4.50
N ALA A 193 0.08 -1.77 3.61
CA ALA A 193 -1.24 -2.14 3.11
C ALA A 193 -2.12 -2.70 4.23
N ASP A 194 -1.55 -3.52 5.12
CA ASP A 194 -2.26 -4.12 6.26
C ASP A 194 -2.68 -3.08 7.31
N ASP A 195 -1.78 -2.13 7.63
CA ASP A 195 -1.99 -1.17 8.71
C ASP A 195 -2.84 0.05 8.31
N HIS A 196 -2.89 0.38 7.02
CA HIS A 196 -3.42 1.68 6.58
C HIS A 196 -4.52 1.62 5.53
N ALA A 197 -4.75 0.47 4.88
CA ALA A 197 -5.78 0.33 3.87
C ALA A 197 -7.09 -0.25 4.44
N ASP A 198 -8.22 0.32 4.04
CA ASP A 198 -9.54 -0.29 4.25
C ASP A 198 -9.72 -1.50 3.32
N ARG A 199 -9.07 -1.43 2.15
CA ARG A 199 -9.15 -2.42 1.08
C ARG A 199 -7.85 -2.49 0.30
N ILE A 200 -7.51 -3.69 -0.16
CA ILE A 200 -6.30 -3.97 -0.92
C ILE A 200 -6.70 -4.52 -2.28
N VAL A 201 -6.15 -3.94 -3.34
CA VAL A 201 -6.20 -4.44 -4.71
C VAL A 201 -4.83 -5.01 -5.03
N VAL A 202 -4.74 -6.31 -5.27
CA VAL A 202 -3.49 -7.00 -5.60
C VAL A 202 -3.33 -7.08 -7.11
N LEU A 203 -2.26 -6.49 -7.62
CA LEU A 203 -1.91 -6.46 -9.03
C LEU A 203 -0.68 -7.35 -9.27
N VAL A 204 -0.80 -8.30 -10.19
CA VAL A 204 0.29 -9.21 -10.63
C VAL A 204 0.23 -9.28 -12.15
N ASP A 205 1.36 -9.10 -12.81
CA ASP A 205 1.50 -9.15 -14.28
C ASP A 205 0.42 -8.37 -15.03
N GLY A 206 0.12 -7.17 -14.52
CA GLY A 206 -0.87 -6.28 -15.10
C GLY A 206 -2.34 -6.65 -14.86
N ARG A 207 -2.61 -7.69 -14.07
CA ARG A 207 -3.96 -8.19 -13.76
C ARG A 207 -4.29 -8.03 -12.29
N VAL A 208 -5.55 -7.73 -11.97
CA VAL A 208 -6.06 -7.76 -10.60
C VAL A 208 -6.35 -9.22 -10.22
N VAL A 209 -5.58 -9.76 -9.27
CA VAL A 209 -5.69 -11.16 -8.81
C VAL A 209 -6.46 -11.28 -7.49
N ALA A 210 -6.54 -10.21 -6.70
CA ALA A 210 -7.37 -10.16 -5.50
C ALA A 210 -7.82 -8.73 -5.24
N ASP A 211 -9.00 -8.58 -4.63
CA ASP A 211 -9.62 -7.31 -4.32
C ASP A 211 -10.55 -7.47 -3.11
N GLY A 212 -10.20 -6.85 -1.99
CA GLY A 212 -10.97 -6.95 -0.76
C GLY A 212 -10.24 -6.40 0.48
N PRO A 213 -10.89 -6.43 1.66
CA PRO A 213 -10.23 -6.07 2.90
C PRO A 213 -9.07 -7.02 3.21
N ALA A 214 -8.06 -6.54 3.93
CA ALA A 214 -6.87 -7.34 4.30
C ALA A 214 -7.24 -8.70 4.91
N THR A 215 -8.29 -8.76 5.72
CA THR A 215 -8.78 -10.01 6.33
C THR A 215 -9.26 -11.03 5.31
N ALA A 216 -9.95 -10.60 4.24
CA ALA A 216 -10.40 -11.48 3.17
C ALA A 216 -9.23 -11.99 2.32
N ILE A 217 -8.23 -11.14 2.07
CA ILE A 217 -7.02 -11.54 1.33
C ILE A 217 -6.21 -12.53 2.15
N LYS A 218 -6.00 -12.26 3.45
CA LYS A 218 -5.32 -13.18 4.38
C LYS A 218 -6.01 -14.55 4.48
N ALA A 219 -7.33 -14.60 4.37
CA ALA A 219 -8.07 -15.86 4.39
C ALA A 219 -7.72 -16.81 3.23
N ASN A 220 -7.14 -16.31 2.14
CA ASN A 220 -6.65 -17.14 1.04
C ASN A 220 -5.37 -17.91 1.39
N ALA A 221 -4.62 -17.48 2.41
CA ALA A 221 -3.49 -18.25 2.93
C ALA A 221 -4.02 -19.40 3.80
N ARG A 222 -3.73 -20.63 3.38
CA ARG A 222 -4.28 -21.86 3.98
C ARG A 222 -3.55 -22.29 5.27
N THR A 223 -2.54 -21.54 5.72
CA THR A 223 -1.71 -21.91 6.87
C THR A 223 -1.72 -20.83 7.93
N ARG A 224 -1.70 -21.25 9.19
CA ARG A 224 -1.46 -20.41 10.37
C ARG A 224 -0.05 -20.61 10.88
N ARG A 225 0.51 -19.62 11.54
CA ARG A 225 1.81 -19.71 12.21
C ARG A 225 1.63 -20.05 13.68
N VAL A 226 2.36 -21.08 14.13
CA VAL A 226 2.49 -21.45 15.53
C VAL A 226 3.95 -21.28 15.93
N SER A 227 4.25 -20.26 16.72
CA SER A 227 5.60 -20.01 17.24
C SER A 227 5.70 -20.45 18.68
N ALA A 228 6.83 -21.02 19.07
CA ALA A 228 7.11 -21.45 20.42
C ALA A 228 8.61 -21.57 20.68
N THR A 229 9.01 -21.58 21.94
CA THR A 229 10.35 -21.96 22.39
C THR A 229 10.34 -23.43 22.75
N VAL A 230 11.09 -24.25 22.01
CA VAL A 230 11.16 -25.72 22.15
C VAL A 230 12.57 -26.21 21.85
N ALA A 231 13.11 -27.11 22.63
CA ALA A 231 14.45 -27.67 22.43
C ALA A 231 14.58 -28.39 21.06
N ALA A 232 15.71 -28.22 20.39
CA ALA A 232 15.96 -28.73 19.02
C ALA A 232 15.84 -30.26 18.88
N VAL A 233 16.07 -31.01 19.94
CA VAL A 233 15.91 -32.48 19.97
C VAL A 233 14.52 -32.95 19.54
N HIS A 234 13.52 -32.08 19.59
CA HIS A 234 12.13 -32.37 19.28
C HIS A 234 11.72 -32.04 17.82
N ASP A 235 12.62 -31.61 16.93
CA ASP A 235 12.26 -31.18 15.57
C ASP A 235 11.55 -32.27 14.76
N ALA A 236 11.98 -33.54 14.87
CA ALA A 236 11.32 -34.64 14.17
C ALA A 236 9.86 -34.82 14.67
N LEU A 237 9.62 -34.69 15.96
CA LEU A 237 8.27 -34.71 16.54
C LEU A 237 7.44 -33.55 16.05
N LEU A 238 7.98 -32.32 16.08
CA LEU A 238 7.29 -31.12 15.65
C LEU A 238 6.85 -31.18 14.17
N ARG A 239 7.72 -31.72 13.29
CA ARG A 239 7.38 -31.94 11.89
C ARG A 239 6.26 -32.99 11.69
N GLY A 240 6.13 -33.93 12.60
CA GLY A 240 5.11 -34.98 12.59
C GLY A 240 3.76 -34.55 13.19
N LEU A 241 3.64 -33.36 13.75
CA LEU A 241 2.37 -32.91 14.34
C LEU A 241 1.29 -32.73 13.29
N PRO A 242 0.02 -33.02 13.62
CA PRO A 242 -1.10 -32.83 12.71
C PRO A 242 -1.16 -31.39 12.17
N GLY A 243 -1.33 -31.24 10.87
CA GLY A 243 -1.48 -29.95 10.21
C GLY A 243 -0.16 -29.25 9.87
N VAL A 244 0.98 -29.64 10.41
CA VAL A 244 2.28 -29.00 10.14
C VAL A 244 2.68 -29.26 8.69
N ARG A 245 3.01 -28.16 7.98
CA ARG A 245 3.50 -28.14 6.60
C ARG A 245 4.95 -27.71 6.51
N GLY A 246 5.40 -26.86 7.43
CA GLY A 246 6.74 -26.32 7.48
C GLY A 246 7.22 -26.12 8.92
N LEU A 247 8.54 -26.18 9.10
CA LEU A 247 9.20 -25.86 10.37
C LEU A 247 10.45 -25.04 10.06
N GLN A 248 10.52 -23.85 10.65
CA GLN A 248 11.68 -22.99 10.66
C GLN A 248 12.19 -22.87 12.10
N ARG A 249 13.53 -22.85 12.28
CA ARG A 249 14.12 -22.77 13.61
C ARG A 249 15.18 -21.68 13.69
N HIS A 250 15.15 -20.93 14.78
CA HIS A 250 16.17 -19.94 15.14
C HIS A 250 16.57 -20.17 16.62
N GLY A 251 17.64 -20.91 16.84
CA GLY A 251 18.02 -21.34 18.18
C GLY A 251 16.96 -22.25 18.79
N GLU A 252 16.42 -21.91 19.96
CA GLU A 252 15.32 -22.64 20.61
C GLU A 252 13.94 -22.18 20.13
N SER A 253 13.84 -21.04 19.47
CA SER A 253 12.58 -20.58 18.89
C SER A 253 12.24 -21.38 17.63
N VAL A 254 11.01 -21.87 17.55
CA VAL A 254 10.48 -22.63 16.42
C VAL A 254 9.26 -21.94 15.87
N LEU A 255 9.15 -21.89 14.54
CA LEU A 255 7.98 -21.44 13.79
C LEU A 255 7.43 -22.61 13.00
N LEU A 256 6.20 -23.01 13.28
CA LEU A 256 5.48 -24.04 12.53
C LEU A 256 4.45 -23.37 11.62
N GLU A 257 4.46 -23.75 10.35
CA GLU A 257 3.38 -23.44 9.43
C GLU A 257 2.37 -24.58 9.47
N SER A 258 1.13 -24.29 9.89
CA SER A 258 0.11 -25.31 10.09
C SER A 258 -1.15 -25.02 9.30
N ALA A 259 -1.67 -26.05 8.62
CA ALA A 259 -2.98 -26.03 7.97
C ALA A 259 -4.14 -26.17 8.98
N ASP A 260 -3.86 -26.73 10.18
CA ASP A 260 -4.81 -26.84 11.30
C ASP A 260 -4.08 -26.53 12.61
N ALA A 261 -3.94 -25.24 12.92
CA ALA A 261 -3.23 -24.79 14.10
C ALA A 261 -3.84 -25.32 15.41
N ASP A 262 -5.16 -25.50 15.45
CA ASP A 262 -5.84 -25.98 16.63
C ASP A 262 -5.49 -27.46 16.91
N ALA A 263 -5.42 -28.30 15.87
CA ALA A 263 -4.96 -29.67 15.98
C ALA A 263 -3.46 -29.73 16.30
N THR A 264 -2.64 -28.90 15.68
CA THR A 264 -1.20 -28.80 15.95
C THR A 264 -0.92 -28.47 17.40
N VAL A 265 -1.57 -27.43 17.95
CA VAL A 265 -1.38 -26.98 19.34
C VAL A 265 -1.83 -28.05 20.33
N ARG A 266 -2.99 -28.68 20.10
CA ARG A 266 -3.46 -29.78 20.96
C ARG A 266 -2.48 -30.96 20.97
N ALA A 267 -1.97 -31.35 19.82
CA ALA A 267 -1.01 -32.45 19.72
C ALA A 267 0.36 -32.07 20.32
N LEU A 268 0.77 -30.80 20.17
CA LEU A 268 2.00 -30.27 20.77
C LEU A 268 1.96 -30.40 22.30
N PHE A 269 0.89 -29.96 22.96
CA PHE A 269 0.73 -30.12 24.40
C PHE A 269 0.58 -31.58 24.82
N ALA A 270 -0.11 -32.40 24.04
CA ALA A 270 -0.25 -33.83 24.33
C ALA A 270 1.05 -34.62 24.23
N SER A 271 2.03 -34.10 23.50
CA SER A 271 3.35 -34.76 23.31
C SER A 271 4.24 -34.76 24.55
N GLY A 272 3.91 -33.96 25.57
CA GLY A 272 4.70 -33.82 26.80
C GLY A 272 6.00 -33.02 26.63
N VAL A 273 6.21 -32.40 25.49
CA VAL A 273 7.35 -31.51 25.24
C VAL A 273 7.17 -30.22 26.03
N GLU A 274 8.24 -29.72 26.64
CA GLU A 274 8.22 -28.40 27.28
C GLU A 274 8.12 -27.31 26.23
N VAL A 275 7.03 -26.53 26.30
CA VAL A 275 6.72 -25.44 25.37
C VAL A 275 6.65 -24.14 26.16
N ARG A 276 7.38 -23.12 25.69
CA ARG A 276 7.34 -21.76 26.25
C ARG A 276 6.99 -20.77 25.14
N ASP A 277 6.51 -19.61 25.54
CA ASP A 277 6.22 -18.47 24.65
C ASP A 277 5.38 -18.87 23.41
N LEU A 278 4.37 -19.74 23.63
CA LEU A 278 3.47 -20.16 22.56
C LEU A 278 2.63 -19.00 22.06
N GLU A 279 2.72 -18.74 20.76
CA GLU A 279 1.90 -17.78 20.07
C GLU A 279 1.30 -18.42 18.82
N VAL A 280 0.00 -18.18 18.58
CA VAL A 280 -0.68 -18.61 17.35
C VAL A 280 -1.17 -17.39 16.63
N THR A 281 -0.57 -17.13 15.48
CA THR A 281 -0.97 -16.01 14.61
C THR A 281 -1.72 -16.52 13.40
N GLY A 282 -2.72 -15.75 12.99
CA GLY A 282 -3.41 -15.99 11.72
C GLY A 282 -2.43 -15.85 10.52
N PRO A 283 -2.88 -16.21 9.32
CA PRO A 283 -2.09 -15.96 8.12
C PRO A 283 -1.81 -14.45 8.01
N ASP A 284 -0.58 -14.10 7.70
CA ASP A 284 -0.21 -12.73 7.41
C ASP A 284 -0.46 -12.40 5.92
N LEU A 285 -0.38 -11.11 5.61
CA LEU A 285 -0.57 -10.64 4.24
C LEU A 285 0.56 -11.13 3.32
N GLU A 286 1.76 -11.40 3.86
CA GLU A 286 2.90 -11.90 3.11
C GLU A 286 2.65 -13.31 2.55
N GLN A 287 2.15 -14.22 3.39
CA GLN A 287 1.81 -15.58 2.95
C GLN A 287 0.69 -15.59 1.94
N ALA A 288 -0.35 -14.77 2.16
CA ALA A 288 -1.45 -14.64 1.22
C ALA A 288 -0.96 -14.08 -0.13
N PHE A 289 -0.09 -13.07 -0.10
CA PHE A 289 0.49 -12.46 -1.28
C PHE A 289 1.38 -13.44 -2.06
N LEU A 290 2.25 -14.19 -1.38
CA LEU A 290 3.08 -15.24 -2.01
C LEU A 290 2.22 -16.34 -2.65
N THR A 291 1.13 -16.72 -2.02
CA THR A 291 0.19 -17.70 -2.60
C THR A 291 -0.44 -17.18 -3.89
N LEU A 292 -0.85 -15.90 -3.90
CA LEU A 292 -1.46 -15.26 -5.06
C LEU A 292 -0.46 -15.04 -6.20
N THR A 293 0.82 -14.72 -5.89
CA THR A 293 1.85 -14.47 -6.90
C THR A 293 2.45 -15.76 -7.48
N ASN A 294 2.60 -16.82 -6.68
CA ASN A 294 3.15 -18.10 -7.14
C ASN A 294 2.11 -18.94 -7.91
N GLY A 295 0.82 -18.80 -7.59
CA GLY A 295 -0.25 -19.49 -8.30
C GLY A 295 -0.41 -19.05 -9.76
N THR A 296 -0.01 -17.82 -10.10
CA THR A 296 0.01 -17.31 -11.48
C THR A 296 1.19 -17.84 -12.30
N ALA A 297 2.26 -18.35 -11.66
CA ALA A 297 3.44 -18.91 -12.36
C ALA A 297 3.26 -20.37 -12.77
N GLU A 298 2.27 -21.09 -12.23
CA GLU A 298 1.98 -22.50 -12.58
C GLU A 298 0.90 -22.67 -13.68
N GLU A 299 0.25 -21.58 -14.11
CA GLU A 299 -0.80 -21.60 -15.14
C GLU A 299 -0.32 -21.09 -16.53
N LEU A 300 0.99 -20.82 -16.71
CA LEU A 300 1.62 -20.43 -17.98
C LEU A 300 2.63 -21.49 -18.43
#